data_cce1e1a56f03e68285f145165a442d63
#
_entry.id   cce1e1a56f03e68285f145165a442d63
#
_cell.length_a   1.000
_cell.length_b   1.000
_cell.length_c   1.000
_cell.angle_alpha   90.00
_cell.angle_beta   90.00
_cell.angle_gamma   90.00
#
_symmetry.space_group_name_H-M   'P 1'
#
loop_
_entity.id
_entity.type
_entity.pdbx_description
1 polymer ?
#
loop_
_entity_poly.entity_id
_entity_poly.type
_entity_poly.pdbx_seq_one_letter_code
_entity_poly.pdbx_strand_id
1 'polypeptide(L)'
;MTKTIMTSGEFEGWTTWEDEPFEHDTAGPFYFRVDEKGPVAAFRVAHKHMNAGGVVHGGCLMSFGDFSLFALGHEAMEGAYGVTVAFNAEFISGALEGERLEARGDVLRKGGSLS
;
A
#
# COMPACT_ATOMS: atom_id res chain seq x y z
N MET A 1 -15.02 2.05 2.67
CA MET A 1 -14.14 1.03 2.06
C MET A 1 -14.33 -0.29 2.77
N THR A 2 -14.57 -1.32 2.01
CA THR A 2 -14.82 -2.64 2.58
C THR A 2 -13.52 -3.43 2.64
N LYS A 3 -13.10 -3.76 3.85
CA LYS A 3 -11.88 -4.55 4.03
C LYS A 3 -12.17 -6.02 3.82
N THR A 4 -11.30 -6.66 3.10
CA THR A 4 -11.38 -8.10 2.86
C THR A 4 -10.04 -8.72 3.19
N ILE A 5 -10.03 -9.74 4.03
CA ILE A 5 -8.81 -10.45 4.37
C ILE A 5 -8.70 -11.65 3.44
N MET A 6 -7.58 -11.74 2.75
CA MET A 6 -7.36 -12.82 1.78
C MET A 6 -7.22 -14.15 2.50
N THR A 7 -7.85 -15.17 1.95
CA THR A 7 -7.87 -16.48 2.57
C THR A 7 -6.99 -17.50 1.88
N SER A 8 -6.33 -17.10 0.80
CA SER A 8 -5.46 -18.04 0.06
C SER A 8 -4.50 -17.26 -0.81
N GLY A 9 -3.50 -17.97 -1.35
CA GLY A 9 -2.56 -17.40 -2.29
C GLY A 9 -1.40 -16.69 -1.62
N GLU A 10 -0.65 -15.98 -2.43
CA GLU A 10 0.55 -15.28 -1.97
C GLU A 10 0.24 -14.28 -0.86
N PHE A 11 -0.90 -13.64 -0.95
CA PHE A 11 -1.26 -12.60 0.00
C PHE A 11 -2.25 -13.07 1.04
N GLU A 12 -2.25 -14.38 1.34
CA GLU A 12 -3.09 -14.91 2.41
C GLU A 12 -2.80 -14.17 3.70
N GLY A 13 -3.86 -13.72 4.37
CA GLY A 13 -3.73 -12.96 5.62
C GLY A 13 -3.58 -11.46 5.42
N TRP A 14 -3.38 -11.01 4.20
CA TRP A 14 -3.30 -9.58 3.92
C TRP A 14 -4.69 -9.03 3.66
N THR A 15 -4.83 -7.72 3.79
CA THR A 15 -6.10 -7.02 3.61
C THR A 15 -6.08 -6.24 2.31
N THR A 16 -7.23 -6.16 1.67
CA THR A 16 -7.41 -5.29 0.50
C THR A 16 -8.78 -4.63 0.62
N TRP A 17 -9.00 -3.56 -0.13
CA TRP A 17 -10.30 -2.91 -0.19
C TRP A 17 -10.92 -3.27 -1.54
N GLU A 18 -11.88 -4.19 -1.51
CA GLU A 18 -12.46 -4.73 -2.74
C GLU A 18 -13.41 -3.78 -3.45
N ASP A 19 -13.90 -2.78 -2.76
CA ASP A 19 -14.88 -1.87 -3.31
C ASP A 19 -14.25 -0.59 -3.87
N GLU A 20 -13.02 -0.67 -4.37
CA GLU A 20 -12.32 0.45 -4.98
C GLU A 20 -12.15 0.16 -6.46
N PRO A 21 -13.03 0.70 -7.32
CA PRO A 21 -13.01 0.29 -8.72
C PRO A 21 -11.69 0.52 -9.43
N PHE A 22 -11.11 1.70 -9.30
CA PHE A 22 -9.84 1.94 -9.96
C PHE A 22 -8.71 1.20 -9.28
N GLU A 23 -8.64 1.37 -7.98
CA GLU A 23 -7.48 0.90 -7.23
C GLU A 23 -7.42 -0.62 -7.17
N HIS A 24 -8.56 -1.26 -6.88
CA HIS A 24 -8.58 -2.70 -6.77
C HIS A 24 -8.77 -3.38 -8.11
N ASP A 25 -9.75 -2.92 -8.89
CA ASP A 25 -10.16 -3.66 -10.08
C ASP A 25 -9.29 -3.35 -11.29
N THR A 26 -8.67 -2.17 -11.31
CA THR A 26 -7.91 -1.73 -12.48
C THR A 26 -6.41 -1.76 -12.22
N ALA A 27 -5.95 -0.95 -11.28
CA ALA A 27 -4.51 -0.85 -11.02
C ALA A 27 -4.01 -2.00 -10.16
N GLY A 28 -4.83 -2.45 -9.21
CA GLY A 28 -4.44 -3.47 -8.26
C GLY A 28 -4.66 -4.89 -8.75
N PRO A 29 -4.96 -5.79 -7.83
CA PRO A 29 -5.18 -5.47 -6.41
C PRO A 29 -3.89 -5.17 -5.66
N PHE A 30 -4.02 -4.30 -4.67
CA PHE A 30 -2.95 -3.96 -3.76
C PHE A 30 -3.35 -4.45 -2.37
N TYR A 31 -2.37 -4.79 -1.55
CA TYR A 31 -2.62 -5.41 -0.24
C TYR A 31 -1.81 -4.74 0.85
N PHE A 32 -2.27 -4.88 2.08
CA PHE A 32 -1.51 -4.37 3.21
C PHE A 32 -1.69 -5.27 4.43
N ARG A 33 -0.74 -5.20 5.33
CA ARG A 33 -0.84 -5.86 6.64
C ARG A 33 0.15 -5.19 7.57
N VAL A 34 0.11 -5.61 8.84
CA VAL A 34 1.10 -5.20 9.83
C VAL A 34 1.92 -6.43 10.17
N ASP A 35 3.23 -6.35 10.04
CA ASP A 35 4.11 -7.44 10.46
C ASP A 35 5.00 -6.93 11.60
N GLU A 36 6.02 -7.69 11.98
CA GLU A 36 6.84 -7.33 13.12
C GLU A 36 7.62 -6.04 12.92
N LYS A 37 7.75 -5.59 11.67
CA LYS A 37 8.43 -4.34 11.37
C LYS A 37 7.46 -3.18 11.22
N GLY A 38 6.15 -3.45 11.31
CA GLY A 38 5.13 -2.42 11.18
C GLY A 38 4.30 -2.59 9.92
N PRO A 39 3.56 -1.56 9.55
CA PRO A 39 2.69 -1.64 8.38
C PRO A 39 3.48 -1.80 7.09
N VAL A 40 2.94 -2.59 6.18
CA VAL A 40 3.54 -2.81 4.87
C VAL A 40 2.44 -2.96 3.83
N ALA A 41 2.65 -2.38 2.67
CA ALA A 41 1.77 -2.57 1.52
C ALA A 41 2.56 -3.29 0.44
N ALA A 42 1.87 -4.06 -0.40
CA ALA A 42 2.56 -4.82 -1.43
C ALA A 42 1.63 -5.21 -2.56
N PHE A 43 2.23 -5.46 -3.73
CA PHE A 43 1.52 -6.12 -4.81
C PHE A 43 2.54 -6.85 -5.68
N ARG A 44 2.04 -7.82 -6.44
CA ARG A 44 2.87 -8.55 -7.41
C ARG A 44 2.78 -7.82 -8.73
N VAL A 45 3.92 -7.42 -9.28
CA VAL A 45 3.96 -6.67 -10.53
C VAL A 45 3.56 -7.58 -11.67
N ALA A 46 2.53 -7.20 -12.40
CA ALA A 46 2.03 -7.95 -13.55
C ALA A 46 2.32 -7.16 -14.82
N HIS A 47 2.10 -7.80 -15.96
CA HIS A 47 2.35 -7.16 -17.24
C HIS A 47 1.57 -5.85 -17.40
N LYS A 48 0.35 -5.80 -16.90
CA LYS A 48 -0.48 -4.60 -17.02
C LYS A 48 0.09 -3.39 -16.28
N HIS A 49 1.05 -3.60 -15.40
CA HIS A 49 1.65 -2.52 -14.62
C HIS A 49 2.86 -1.91 -15.31
N MET A 50 3.30 -2.50 -16.41
CA MET A 50 4.56 -2.12 -17.04
C MET A 50 4.36 -1.02 -18.07
N ASN A 51 5.40 -0.23 -18.30
CA ASN A 51 5.42 0.69 -19.43
C ASN A 51 6.15 0.05 -20.61
N ALA A 52 6.24 0.75 -21.71
CA ALA A 52 6.87 0.20 -22.90
C ALA A 52 8.37 0.02 -22.74
N GLY A 53 8.96 0.66 -21.76
CA GLY A 53 10.40 0.55 -21.51
C GLY A 53 10.79 -0.62 -20.64
N GLY A 54 9.83 -1.43 -20.20
CA GLY A 54 10.13 -2.64 -19.43
C GLY A 54 10.26 -2.45 -17.93
N VAL A 55 9.75 -1.34 -17.42
CA VAL A 55 9.71 -1.12 -15.97
C VAL A 55 8.30 -0.73 -15.58
N VAL A 56 8.01 -0.76 -14.29
CA VAL A 56 6.68 -0.39 -13.79
C VAL A 56 6.36 1.04 -14.19
N HIS A 57 5.18 1.24 -14.74
CA HIS A 57 4.72 2.56 -15.16
C HIS A 57 4.64 3.50 -13.97
N GLY A 58 5.11 4.74 -14.18
CA GLY A 58 5.09 5.74 -13.11
C GLY A 58 3.69 5.98 -12.54
N GLY A 59 2.66 5.92 -13.41
CA GLY A 59 1.28 6.04 -12.94
C GLY A 59 0.87 4.92 -12.00
N CYS A 60 1.38 3.72 -12.25
CA CYS A 60 1.12 2.60 -11.36
C CYS A 60 1.80 2.83 -10.01
N LEU A 61 3.03 3.31 -10.03
CA LEU A 61 3.74 3.62 -8.79
C LEU A 61 3.01 4.70 -8.00
N MET A 62 2.46 5.69 -8.67
CA MET A 62 1.70 6.73 -7.98
C MET A 62 0.40 6.18 -7.40
N SER A 63 -0.25 5.27 -8.11
CA SER A 63 -1.46 4.64 -7.60
C SER A 63 -1.15 3.78 -6.39
N PHE A 64 -0.07 3.03 -6.45
CA PHE A 64 0.36 2.21 -5.32
C PHE A 64 0.81 3.09 -4.15
N GLY A 65 1.46 4.22 -4.46
CA GLY A 65 1.85 5.18 -3.44
C GLY A 65 0.64 5.75 -2.72
N ASP A 66 -0.40 6.08 -3.48
CA ASP A 66 -1.64 6.58 -2.90
C ASP A 66 -2.30 5.53 -2.02
N PHE A 67 -2.38 4.29 -2.52
CA PHE A 67 -2.90 3.18 -1.73
C PHE A 67 -2.10 3.01 -0.44
N SER A 68 -0.78 3.03 -0.56
CA SER A 68 0.10 2.82 0.58
C SER A 68 -0.08 3.91 1.62
N LEU A 69 -0.21 5.14 1.17
CA LEU A 69 -0.43 6.25 2.09
C LEU A 69 -1.69 6.04 2.91
N PHE A 70 -2.78 5.67 2.27
CA PHE A 70 -4.02 5.41 2.98
C PHE A 70 -3.93 4.17 3.87
N ALA A 71 -3.39 3.08 3.34
CA ALA A 71 -3.33 1.83 4.08
C ALA A 71 -2.44 1.95 5.31
N LEU A 72 -1.24 2.46 5.11
CA LEU A 72 -0.28 2.57 6.21
C LEU A 72 -0.69 3.67 7.18
N GLY A 73 -1.22 4.77 6.64
CA GLY A 73 -1.71 5.85 7.47
C GLY A 73 -2.94 5.45 8.27
N HIS A 74 -3.82 4.66 7.67
CA HIS A 74 -5.02 4.19 8.35
C HIS A 74 -4.65 3.33 9.57
N GLU A 75 -3.73 2.39 9.37
CA GLU A 75 -3.29 1.54 10.46
C GLU A 75 -2.64 2.35 11.57
N ALA A 76 -1.82 3.31 11.19
CA ALA A 76 -1.13 4.12 12.18
C ALA A 76 -2.06 5.07 12.92
N MET A 77 -3.14 5.47 12.27
CA MET A 77 -4.06 6.44 12.84
C MET A 77 -5.28 5.82 13.48
N GLU A 78 -5.41 4.52 13.44
CA GLU A 78 -6.55 3.86 14.02
C GLU A 78 -6.61 4.19 15.50
N GLY A 79 -7.75 4.70 15.95
CA GLY A 79 -7.90 5.11 17.33
C GLY A 79 -7.31 6.47 17.65
N ALA A 80 -6.67 7.10 16.69
CA ALA A 80 -6.12 8.41 16.88
C ALA A 80 -7.02 9.43 16.22
N TYR A 81 -7.30 10.49 16.90
CA TYR A 81 -8.28 11.46 16.46
C TYR A 81 -7.65 12.83 16.45
N GLY A 82 -7.84 13.54 15.34
CA GLY A 82 -7.36 14.91 15.25
C GLY A 82 -5.86 15.02 15.17
N VAL A 83 -5.20 14.02 14.60
CA VAL A 83 -3.75 14.02 14.52
C VAL A 83 -3.27 14.49 13.17
N THR A 84 -2.06 15.03 13.17
CA THR A 84 -1.34 15.33 11.94
C THR A 84 -0.30 14.24 11.76
N VAL A 85 -0.23 13.71 10.57
CA VAL A 85 0.69 12.62 10.25
C VAL A 85 1.64 13.08 9.18
N ALA A 86 2.91 12.94 9.44
CA ALA A 86 3.93 13.06 8.42
C ALA A 86 4.36 11.65 8.07
N PHE A 87 4.50 11.34 6.80
CA PHE A 87 4.62 9.99 6.34
C PHE A 87 5.75 9.85 5.35
N ASN A 88 6.64 8.90 5.60
CA ASN A 88 7.67 8.51 4.67
C ASN A 88 7.42 7.08 4.25
N ALA A 89 7.54 6.82 2.96
CA ALA A 89 7.40 5.48 2.46
C ALA A 89 8.55 5.21 1.50
N GLU A 90 9.05 3.98 1.51
CA GLU A 90 10.08 3.60 0.57
C GLU A 90 9.66 2.35 -0.17
N PHE A 91 10.04 2.27 -1.42
CA PHE A 91 9.80 1.09 -2.23
C PHE A 91 11.07 0.26 -2.15
N ILE A 92 10.98 -0.86 -1.45
CA ILE A 92 12.15 -1.63 -1.09
C ILE A 92 12.38 -2.85 -1.96
N SER A 93 11.52 -3.05 -2.96
CA SER A 93 11.63 -4.18 -3.83
C SER A 93 11.46 -3.71 -5.26
N GLY A 94 11.77 -4.56 -6.21
CA GLY A 94 11.97 -4.18 -7.57
C GLY A 94 10.79 -3.57 -8.30
N ALA A 95 11.05 -3.21 -9.55
CA ALA A 95 10.09 -2.57 -10.41
C ALA A 95 9.97 -3.31 -11.72
N LEU A 96 10.22 -4.60 -11.73
CA LEU A 96 10.15 -5.44 -12.92
C LEU A 96 9.00 -6.41 -12.83
N GLU A 97 8.50 -6.79 -13.99
CA GLU A 97 7.41 -7.76 -14.05
C GLU A 97 7.76 -9.03 -13.28
N GLY A 98 6.82 -9.52 -12.50
CA GLY A 98 7.01 -10.72 -11.71
C GLY A 98 7.57 -10.48 -10.32
N GLU A 99 8.07 -9.28 -10.06
CA GLU A 99 8.60 -8.99 -8.74
C GLU A 99 7.53 -8.50 -7.80
N ARG A 100 7.76 -8.64 -6.51
CA ARG A 100 6.86 -8.13 -5.50
C ARG A 100 7.35 -6.78 -5.05
N LEU A 101 6.52 -5.77 -5.22
CA LEU A 101 6.86 -4.42 -4.81
C LEU A 101 6.26 -4.16 -3.45
N GLU A 102 7.05 -3.64 -2.54
CA GLU A 102 6.60 -3.36 -1.18
C GLU A 102 6.86 -1.91 -0.82
N ALA A 103 5.97 -1.37 -0.01
CA ALA A 103 6.13 -0.03 0.53
C ALA A 103 5.95 -0.09 2.03
N ARG A 104 6.85 0.56 2.75
CA ARG A 104 6.76 0.70 4.20
C ARG A 104 6.86 2.16 4.54
N GLY A 105 6.26 2.54 5.64
CA GLY A 105 6.31 3.92 6.06
C GLY A 105 6.24 4.02 7.57
N ASP A 106 6.65 5.17 8.05
CA ASP A 106 6.62 5.47 9.47
C ASP A 106 5.76 6.68 9.69
N VAL A 107 5.05 6.69 10.80
CA VAL A 107 4.36 7.88 11.25
C VAL A 107 5.39 8.72 11.99
N LEU A 108 5.77 9.85 11.38
CA LEU A 108 6.80 10.70 11.99
C LEU A 108 6.25 11.53 13.12
N ARG A 109 4.96 11.79 13.10
CA ARG A 109 4.35 12.58 14.13
C ARG A 109 2.93 12.11 14.34
N LYS A 110 2.56 11.89 15.59
CA LYS A 110 1.27 11.41 15.95
C LYS A 110 0.87 12.04 17.26
N GLY A 111 -0.37 12.45 17.35
CA GLY A 111 -0.86 13.04 18.58
C GLY A 111 -1.58 14.33 18.33
N GLY A 112 -2.54 14.61 19.15
CA GLY A 112 -3.37 15.76 18.95
C GLY A 112 -2.70 17.04 19.28
N SER A 113 -1.64 17.02 20.02
CA SER A 113 -1.04 18.25 20.38
C SER A 113 0.18 18.45 19.58
N LEU A 114 -0.04 18.97 18.46
CA LEU A 114 1.07 19.40 17.69
C LEU A 114 1.31 20.78 18.05
N SER A 115 2.23 20.88 18.71
CA SER A 115 2.51 22.24 18.98
C SER A 115 3.37 22.74 17.95
#